data_480faabfc7818f7ed3e52155612994ed
#
_entry.id   480faabfc7818f7ed3e52155612994ed
#
_cell.length_a   1.000
_cell.length_b   1.000
_cell.length_c   1.000
_cell.angle_alpha   90.00
_cell.angle_beta   90.00
_cell.angle_gamma   90.00
#
_symmetry.space_group_name_H-M   'P 1'
#
loop_
_entity.id
_entity.type
_entity.pdbx_description
1 polymer ?
#
loop_
_entity_poly.entity_id
_entity_poly.type
_entity_poly.pdbx_seq_one_letter_code
_entity_poly.pdbx_strand_id
1 'polypeptide(L)'
;MSPIEAALAGSAGSSASASTADRPVAASAATCPRCANVVDPTLPFCGHCGTRVGDVGSTARCESCGATYTKGVDVFCARCGNRVGDRSQKDTTNPFGSAAIGARKREPGPRLSLLNDEGNPTSSYTLDRGDAVIGRGDADLRFDDVYLSPMHARFEMRDGELWIRDLGSRNGTWCFIDQPTRLADGDVMLVGSQLVRFRRLGYPGPHPPEADATRRMGSLVPSADVAVLEQLRADGSVRDSFHLSPARTVLLGRESGDWVFPYDPTMSGRHAEVRSQDAEFFVHDAGSRNGVALAVRGERMVKRGQRILVGDQILRVESV
;
A
#
# COMPACT_ATOMS: atom_id res chain seq x y z
N MET A 1 36.44 5.52 37.14
CA MET A 1 35.66 6.19 38.17
C MET A 1 35.02 7.40 37.50
N SER A 2 33.74 7.29 37.24
CA SER A 2 32.91 8.27 36.51
C SER A 2 32.24 9.21 37.51
N PRO A 3 32.03 10.47 37.16
CA PRO A 3 31.15 11.33 37.93
C PRO A 3 29.89 11.69 37.14
N ILE A 4 28.79 10.97 37.37
CA ILE A 4 27.46 11.46 37.14
C ILE A 4 26.56 10.95 38.25
N GLU A 5 26.44 11.72 39.30
CA GLU A 5 25.36 11.66 40.26
C GLU A 5 25.38 12.98 41.04
N ALA A 6 24.36 13.77 40.84
CA ALA A 6 23.77 14.67 41.83
C ALA A 6 22.97 15.78 41.12
N ALA A 7 21.65 15.70 41.23
CA ALA A 7 20.80 16.83 41.61
C ALA A 7 19.32 16.42 41.57
N LEU A 8 18.91 15.81 42.68
CA LEU A 8 17.52 15.82 43.16
C LEU A 8 17.51 16.61 44.46
N ALA A 9 16.61 17.59 44.55
CA ALA A 9 15.95 18.15 45.71
C ALA A 9 15.76 19.66 45.52
N GLY A 10 14.52 20.07 45.38
CA GLY A 10 13.71 20.57 46.46
C GLY A 10 13.40 22.02 46.29
N SER A 11 12.14 22.37 46.21
CA SER A 11 11.52 23.18 47.23
C SER A 11 10.06 23.55 46.85
N ALA A 12 9.25 23.38 47.84
CA ALA A 12 7.82 23.69 47.89
C ALA A 12 7.59 25.19 48.14
N GLY A 13 6.34 25.60 47.76
CA GLY A 13 5.65 26.64 48.50
C GLY A 13 5.31 27.89 47.70
N SER A 14 4.07 28.12 47.36
CA SER A 14 3.23 29.11 48.05
C SER A 14 1.89 29.29 47.32
N SER A 15 0.86 29.23 48.09
CA SER A 15 -0.53 29.51 47.87
C SER A 15 -0.82 30.96 47.43
N ALA A 16 -1.74 31.15 46.51
CA ALA A 16 -2.62 32.31 46.47
C ALA A 16 -3.96 31.94 45.83
N SER A 17 -5.00 32.22 46.55
CA SER A 17 -6.40 31.95 46.33
C SER A 17 -7.09 32.94 45.40
N ALA A 18 -8.21 32.48 44.87
CA ALA A 18 -9.43 33.19 44.48
C ALA A 18 -9.53 33.73 43.09
N SER A 19 -10.41 33.12 42.27
CA SER A 19 -11.67 33.80 41.89
C SER A 19 -12.57 32.81 41.15
N THR A 20 -13.79 32.66 41.66
CA THR A 20 -14.94 31.97 41.06
C THR A 20 -15.42 32.73 39.86
N ALA A 21 -15.42 32.10 38.70
CA ALA A 21 -16.24 32.46 37.57
C ALA A 21 -16.64 31.19 36.80
N ASP A 22 -17.95 30.99 36.72
CA ASP A 22 -18.75 30.10 35.90
C ASP A 22 -18.05 28.97 35.11
N ARG A 23 -18.23 27.73 35.57
CA ARG A 23 -18.04 26.53 34.78
C ARG A 23 -19.31 26.27 33.97
N PRO A 24 -19.23 26.24 32.64
CA PRO A 24 -20.28 25.59 31.87
C PRO A 24 -20.24 24.08 32.15
N VAL A 25 -21.43 23.52 32.28
CA VAL A 25 -21.75 22.11 32.53
C VAL A 25 -20.91 21.20 31.67
N ALA A 26 -20.20 20.24 32.29
CA ALA A 26 -19.42 19.23 31.63
C ALA A 26 -20.30 18.40 30.67
N ALA A 27 -20.10 18.56 29.37
CA ALA A 27 -20.58 17.61 28.39
C ALA A 27 -19.93 16.25 28.72
N SER A 28 -20.74 15.21 28.86
CA SER A 28 -20.29 13.85 29.12
C SER A 28 -19.28 13.46 28.03
N ALA A 29 -18.06 13.14 28.42
CA ALA A 29 -17.00 12.70 27.52
C ALA A 29 -17.47 11.44 26.80
N ALA A 30 -17.64 11.53 25.47
CA ALA A 30 -18.00 10.40 24.64
C ALA A 30 -16.78 9.45 24.55
N THR A 31 -17.01 8.15 24.64
CA THR A 31 -15.98 7.12 24.50
C THR A 31 -16.13 6.38 23.19
N CYS A 32 -15.03 6.04 22.55
CA CYS A 32 -15.03 5.26 21.30
C CYS A 32 -15.62 3.87 21.53
N PRO A 33 -16.62 3.43 20.76
CA PRO A 33 -17.23 2.11 20.92
C PRO A 33 -16.30 0.94 20.61
N ARG A 34 -15.18 1.19 19.93
CA ARG A 34 -14.23 0.15 19.53
C ARG A 34 -13.03 0.03 20.49
N CYS A 35 -12.48 1.14 20.97
CA CYS A 35 -11.25 1.11 21.75
C CYS A 35 -11.41 1.75 23.16
N ALA A 36 -12.63 2.17 23.54
CA ALA A 36 -12.99 2.80 24.80
C ALA A 36 -12.21 4.07 25.19
N ASN A 37 -11.37 4.62 24.30
CA ASN A 37 -10.69 5.89 24.53
C ASN A 37 -11.67 7.07 24.42
N VAL A 38 -11.42 8.12 25.21
CA VAL A 38 -12.16 9.36 25.14
C VAL A 38 -11.99 9.99 23.76
N VAL A 39 -13.11 10.37 23.13
CA VAL A 39 -13.10 10.98 21.81
C VAL A 39 -13.61 12.42 21.88
N ASP A 40 -13.05 13.28 21.05
CA ASP A 40 -13.53 14.62 20.84
C ASP A 40 -14.84 14.56 20.04
N PRO A 41 -15.96 15.04 20.59
CA PRO A 41 -17.28 14.97 19.91
C PRO A 41 -17.35 15.82 18.64
N THR A 42 -16.38 16.69 18.39
CA THR A 42 -16.33 17.53 17.18
C THR A 42 -15.64 16.81 16.01
N LEU A 43 -14.97 15.68 16.27
CA LEU A 43 -14.27 14.93 15.24
C LEU A 43 -15.12 13.75 14.74
N PRO A 44 -15.21 13.54 13.43
CA PRO A 44 -16.01 12.45 12.86
C PRO A 44 -15.38 11.06 13.07
N PHE A 45 -14.11 10.99 13.50
CA PHE A 45 -13.37 9.74 13.70
C PHE A 45 -12.59 9.76 15.01
N CYS A 46 -12.44 8.59 15.64
CA CYS A 46 -11.58 8.40 16.82
C CYS A 46 -10.10 8.56 16.43
N GLY A 47 -9.41 9.53 17.03
CA GLY A 47 -7.98 9.78 16.76
C GLY A 47 -7.05 8.62 17.14
N HIS A 48 -7.52 7.66 17.95
CA HIS A 48 -6.71 6.53 18.40
C HIS A 48 -6.83 5.29 17.51
N CYS A 49 -8.05 4.94 17.05
CA CYS A 49 -8.27 3.71 16.29
C CYS A 49 -8.92 3.93 14.90
N GLY A 50 -9.16 5.18 14.51
CA GLY A 50 -9.75 5.53 13.22
C GLY A 50 -11.24 5.18 13.06
N THR A 51 -11.90 4.67 14.11
CA THR A 51 -13.34 4.35 14.05
C THR A 51 -14.15 5.63 13.97
N ARG A 52 -15.16 5.66 13.10
CA ARG A 52 -16.10 6.79 12.99
C ARG A 52 -16.91 6.92 14.28
N VAL A 53 -16.91 8.10 14.91
CA VAL A 53 -17.57 8.39 16.19
C VAL A 53 -18.56 9.55 16.11
N GLY A 54 -18.70 10.17 14.95
CA GLY A 54 -19.68 11.23 14.69
C GLY A 54 -21.07 10.65 14.42
N ASP A 55 -22.09 11.27 15.01
CA ASP A 55 -23.52 10.94 14.99
C ASP A 55 -23.86 9.48 15.34
N VAL A 56 -24.03 9.24 16.63
CA VAL A 56 -24.73 8.04 17.13
C VAL A 56 -26.21 8.20 16.78
N GLY A 57 -26.58 7.78 15.58
CA GLY A 57 -27.95 7.79 15.10
C GLY A 57 -28.86 6.96 16.00
N SER A 58 -30.12 7.32 16.06
CA SER A 58 -31.16 6.60 16.81
C SER A 58 -31.21 5.13 16.36
N THR A 59 -31.27 4.22 17.33
CA THR A 59 -31.44 2.80 17.04
C THR A 59 -32.85 2.49 16.52
N ALA A 60 -32.95 1.63 15.51
CA ALA A 60 -34.22 1.12 14.97
C ALA A 60 -34.20 -0.41 14.93
N ARG A 61 -35.36 -1.01 14.72
CA ARG A 61 -35.48 -2.47 14.58
C ARG A 61 -35.62 -2.86 13.11
N CYS A 62 -34.90 -3.88 12.71
CA CYS A 62 -35.01 -4.47 11.38
C CYS A 62 -36.42 -5.09 11.20
N GLU A 63 -37.14 -4.69 10.17
CA GLU A 63 -38.50 -5.17 9.86
C GLU A 63 -38.55 -6.67 9.55
N SER A 64 -37.44 -7.24 9.08
CA SER A 64 -37.33 -8.63 8.66
C SER A 64 -37.04 -9.60 9.81
N CYS A 65 -36.25 -9.22 10.82
CA CYS A 65 -35.81 -10.14 11.89
C CYS A 65 -35.88 -9.55 13.30
N GLY A 66 -36.31 -8.27 13.47
CA GLY A 66 -36.45 -7.61 14.76
C GLY A 66 -35.14 -7.18 15.44
N ALA A 67 -33.98 -7.46 14.86
CA ALA A 67 -32.70 -7.06 15.42
C ALA A 67 -32.53 -5.54 15.37
N THR A 68 -31.88 -4.96 16.37
CA THR A 68 -31.60 -3.51 16.43
C THR A 68 -30.45 -3.15 15.47
N TYR A 69 -30.58 -2.02 14.81
CA TYR A 69 -29.55 -1.40 13.97
C TYR A 69 -29.49 0.10 14.18
N THR A 70 -28.40 0.74 13.80
CA THR A 70 -28.20 2.20 13.96
C THR A 70 -28.53 2.91 12.66
N LYS A 71 -29.57 3.76 12.67
CA LYS A 71 -29.95 4.58 11.50
C LYS A 71 -28.80 5.49 11.06
N GLY A 72 -28.51 5.50 9.75
CA GLY A 72 -27.47 6.31 9.15
C GLY A 72 -26.05 5.73 9.26
N VAL A 73 -25.88 4.60 10.00
CA VAL A 73 -24.60 3.86 10.12
C VAL A 73 -24.72 2.49 9.44
N ASP A 74 -25.74 1.73 9.79
CA ASP A 74 -25.96 0.40 9.26
C ASP A 74 -26.76 0.44 7.96
N VAL A 75 -26.18 -0.04 6.88
CA VAL A 75 -26.83 -0.17 5.56
C VAL A 75 -27.58 -1.50 5.47
N PHE A 76 -27.05 -2.51 6.16
CA PHE A 76 -27.61 -3.87 6.20
C PHE A 76 -27.73 -4.35 7.64
N CYS A 77 -28.75 -5.14 7.93
CA CYS A 77 -28.94 -5.76 9.23
C CYS A 77 -27.86 -6.82 9.47
N ALA A 78 -27.06 -6.69 10.54
CA ALA A 78 -25.99 -7.62 10.88
C ALA A 78 -26.48 -9.07 11.16
N ARG A 79 -27.79 -9.26 11.47
CA ARG A 79 -28.35 -10.57 11.78
C ARG A 79 -28.92 -11.31 10.58
N CYS A 80 -29.59 -10.62 9.65
CA CYS A 80 -30.28 -11.27 8.52
C CYS A 80 -29.85 -10.78 7.14
N GLY A 81 -28.89 -9.84 7.06
CA GLY A 81 -28.41 -9.29 5.80
C GLY A 81 -29.42 -8.38 5.06
N ASN A 82 -30.61 -8.15 5.62
CA ASN A 82 -31.61 -7.31 4.97
C ASN A 82 -31.18 -5.84 5.01
N ARG A 83 -31.41 -5.10 3.92
CA ARG A 83 -31.07 -3.68 3.83
C ARG A 83 -31.97 -2.86 4.75
N VAL A 84 -31.38 -2.10 5.67
CA VAL A 84 -32.07 -1.29 6.68
C VAL A 84 -31.80 0.22 6.53
N GLY A 85 -30.86 0.60 5.65
CA GLY A 85 -30.57 2.00 5.35
C GLY A 85 -31.64 2.66 4.47
N ASP A 86 -31.88 3.96 4.69
CA ASP A 86 -32.91 4.76 4.04
C ASP A 86 -32.79 4.70 2.51
N ARG A 87 -33.91 4.45 1.85
CA ARG A 87 -34.05 4.73 0.42
C ARG A 87 -34.04 6.24 0.27
N SER A 88 -32.93 6.82 -0.21
CA SER A 88 -32.90 8.22 -0.58
C SER A 88 -34.15 8.59 -1.37
N GLN A 89 -34.77 9.66 -0.92
CA GLN A 89 -35.94 10.30 -1.47
C GLN A 89 -35.95 10.27 -3.00
N LYS A 90 -36.97 9.68 -3.55
CA LYS A 90 -37.38 9.95 -4.92
C LYS A 90 -37.76 11.41 -4.99
N ASP A 91 -36.94 12.23 -5.59
CA ASP A 91 -37.32 13.54 -6.05
C ASP A 91 -38.43 13.40 -7.10
N THR A 92 -39.67 13.51 -6.65
CA THR A 92 -40.84 13.70 -7.51
C THR A 92 -41.18 15.19 -7.49
N THR A 93 -40.47 15.96 -8.31
CA THR A 93 -41.02 17.21 -8.86
C THR A 93 -40.10 17.72 -9.98
N ASN A 94 -40.33 17.21 -11.20
CA ASN A 94 -39.92 17.95 -12.39
C ASN A 94 -41.13 18.03 -13.32
N PRO A 95 -41.82 19.21 -13.40
CA PRO A 95 -43.00 19.38 -14.22
C PRO A 95 -42.69 19.64 -15.70
N PHE A 96 -41.45 19.53 -16.15
CA PHE A 96 -41.11 19.68 -17.56
C PHE A 96 -40.69 18.33 -18.12
N GLY A 97 -41.51 17.83 -19.07
CA GLY A 97 -41.39 16.53 -19.69
C GLY A 97 -39.97 16.20 -20.16
N SER A 98 -39.51 15.07 -19.68
CA SER A 98 -38.28 14.45 -20.14
C SER A 98 -38.48 13.97 -21.58
N ALA A 99 -37.93 14.71 -22.55
CA ALA A 99 -37.49 14.05 -23.77
C ALA A 99 -36.49 12.96 -23.34
N ALA A 100 -36.76 11.71 -23.74
CA ALA A 100 -35.89 10.59 -23.50
C ALA A 100 -34.52 10.87 -24.14
N ILE A 101 -33.61 11.43 -23.34
CA ILE A 101 -32.20 11.44 -23.67
C ILE A 101 -31.81 9.97 -23.55
N GLY A 102 -31.51 9.35 -24.70
CA GLY A 102 -31.16 7.96 -24.80
C GLY A 102 -30.19 7.57 -23.69
N ALA A 103 -30.57 6.56 -22.90
CA ALA A 103 -29.70 5.96 -21.91
C ALA A 103 -28.41 5.56 -22.64
N ARG A 104 -27.36 6.35 -22.53
CA ARG A 104 -26.02 5.93 -22.93
C ARG A 104 -25.77 4.65 -22.14
N LYS A 105 -25.70 3.53 -22.87
CA LYS A 105 -25.25 2.27 -22.32
C LYS A 105 -23.92 2.59 -21.63
N ARG A 106 -23.92 2.62 -20.30
CA ARG A 106 -22.67 2.77 -19.55
C ARG A 106 -21.80 1.60 -19.96
N GLU A 107 -20.67 1.87 -20.54
CA GLU A 107 -19.69 0.84 -20.81
C GLU A 107 -19.32 0.19 -19.47
N PRO A 108 -19.25 -1.15 -19.42
CA PRO A 108 -18.85 -1.82 -18.17
C PRO A 108 -17.46 -1.29 -17.78
N GLY A 109 -17.29 -0.93 -16.52
CA GLY A 109 -16.01 -0.48 -16.00
C GLY A 109 -14.91 -1.55 -16.12
N PRO A 110 -13.67 -1.22 -15.72
CA PRO A 110 -12.55 -2.16 -15.76
C PRO A 110 -12.87 -3.46 -15.03
N ARG A 111 -12.37 -4.55 -15.56
CA ARG A 111 -12.58 -5.87 -14.97
C ARG A 111 -11.25 -6.50 -14.56
N LEU A 112 -11.24 -7.03 -13.35
CA LEU A 112 -10.10 -7.74 -12.75
C LEU A 112 -10.49 -9.20 -12.54
N SER A 113 -9.58 -10.13 -12.80
CA SER A 113 -9.74 -11.55 -12.42
C SER A 113 -8.75 -11.90 -11.31
N LEU A 114 -9.23 -12.58 -10.28
CA LEU A 114 -8.39 -13.23 -9.29
C LEU A 114 -7.83 -14.51 -9.90
N LEU A 115 -6.53 -14.74 -9.77
CA LEU A 115 -5.86 -15.92 -10.28
C LEU A 115 -5.52 -16.88 -9.14
N ASN A 116 -5.57 -18.18 -9.43
CA ASN A 116 -5.01 -19.21 -8.56
C ASN A 116 -3.51 -19.41 -8.83
N ASP A 117 -2.86 -20.30 -8.08
CA ASP A 117 -1.42 -20.62 -8.18
C ASP A 117 -1.01 -21.16 -9.57
N GLU A 118 -1.97 -21.67 -10.35
CA GLU A 118 -1.77 -22.13 -11.72
C GLU A 118 -1.94 -21.02 -12.75
N GLY A 119 -2.34 -19.80 -12.31
CA GLY A 119 -2.60 -18.64 -13.18
C GLY A 119 -3.98 -18.65 -13.84
N ASN A 120 -4.88 -19.54 -13.41
CA ASN A 120 -6.25 -19.61 -13.92
C ASN A 120 -7.17 -18.65 -13.15
N PRO A 121 -8.12 -17.97 -13.82
CA PRO A 121 -9.08 -17.10 -13.17
C PRO A 121 -10.06 -17.91 -12.32
N THR A 122 -10.24 -17.51 -11.07
CA THR A 122 -11.18 -18.10 -10.11
C THR A 122 -12.41 -17.23 -9.88
N SER A 123 -12.23 -15.91 -9.86
CA SER A 123 -13.28 -14.93 -9.64
C SER A 123 -13.03 -13.69 -10.50
N SER A 124 -14.09 -12.95 -10.81
CA SER A 124 -14.00 -11.74 -11.61
C SER A 124 -14.72 -10.58 -10.92
N TYR A 125 -14.11 -9.42 -10.93
CA TYR A 125 -14.58 -8.20 -10.28
C TYR A 125 -14.69 -7.08 -11.32
N THR A 126 -15.80 -6.38 -11.36
CA THR A 126 -16.01 -5.21 -12.22
C THR A 126 -15.96 -3.96 -11.38
N LEU A 127 -15.17 -2.98 -11.79
CA LEU A 127 -15.05 -1.69 -11.12
C LEU A 127 -16.10 -0.72 -11.68
N ASP A 128 -17.35 -0.87 -11.26
CA ASP A 128 -18.52 -0.17 -11.85
C ASP A 128 -18.43 1.37 -11.80
N ARG A 129 -17.69 1.91 -10.83
CA ARG A 129 -17.46 3.35 -10.67
C ARG A 129 -16.15 3.82 -11.26
N GLY A 130 -15.35 2.90 -11.82
CA GLY A 130 -14.00 3.17 -12.31
C GLY A 130 -12.96 3.31 -11.20
N ASP A 131 -13.36 3.30 -9.93
CA ASP A 131 -12.43 3.28 -8.79
C ASP A 131 -12.86 2.22 -7.77
N ALA A 132 -11.88 1.64 -7.08
CA ALA A 132 -12.10 0.68 -6.02
C ALA A 132 -10.88 0.58 -5.10
N VAL A 133 -11.12 0.44 -3.81
CA VAL A 133 -10.10 0.10 -2.82
C VAL A 133 -10.08 -1.41 -2.63
N ILE A 134 -8.88 -1.98 -2.63
CA ILE A 134 -8.63 -3.38 -2.28
C ILE A 134 -8.01 -3.48 -0.90
N GLY A 135 -8.44 -4.44 -0.08
CA GLY A 135 -7.91 -4.62 1.26
C GLY A 135 -8.57 -5.76 2.03
N ARG A 136 -8.14 -5.92 3.28
CA ARG A 136 -8.69 -6.93 4.21
C ARG A 136 -9.85 -6.38 5.06
N GLY A 137 -9.91 -5.07 5.23
CA GLY A 137 -10.86 -4.38 6.12
C GLY A 137 -12.09 -3.87 5.38
N ASP A 138 -12.38 -2.60 5.58
CA ASP A 138 -13.49 -1.87 4.94
C ASP A 138 -13.04 -1.39 3.55
N ALA A 139 -13.08 -2.29 2.59
CA ALA A 139 -12.62 -2.09 1.21
C ALA A 139 -13.70 -2.57 0.22
N ASP A 140 -13.71 -2.01 -1.01
CA ASP A 140 -14.66 -2.38 -2.07
C ASP A 140 -14.40 -3.81 -2.56
N LEU A 141 -13.12 -4.17 -2.72
CA LEU A 141 -12.65 -5.53 -3.00
C LEU A 141 -12.00 -6.08 -1.74
N ARG A 142 -12.74 -6.91 -1.03
CA ARG A 142 -12.31 -7.46 0.26
C ARG A 142 -11.86 -8.90 0.12
N PHE A 143 -10.67 -9.20 0.67
CA PHE A 143 -10.12 -10.55 0.78
C PHE A 143 -9.76 -10.86 2.23
N ASP A 144 -10.02 -12.08 2.66
CA ASP A 144 -9.58 -12.60 3.96
C ASP A 144 -8.13 -13.10 3.84
N ASP A 145 -7.20 -12.16 3.80
CA ASP A 145 -5.79 -12.38 3.59
C ASP A 145 -4.98 -11.62 4.64
N VAL A 146 -4.20 -12.34 5.44
CA VAL A 146 -3.40 -11.77 6.53
C VAL A 146 -2.26 -10.86 6.05
N TYR A 147 -1.84 -11.01 4.79
CA TYR A 147 -0.82 -10.17 4.16
C TYR A 147 -1.38 -8.89 3.55
N LEU A 148 -2.70 -8.77 3.43
CA LEU A 148 -3.36 -7.54 3.02
C LEU A 148 -3.47 -6.56 4.18
N SER A 149 -3.14 -5.29 3.96
CA SER A 149 -3.51 -4.21 4.86
C SER A 149 -5.03 -3.96 4.82
N PRO A 150 -5.64 -3.41 5.88
CA PRO A 150 -7.09 -3.11 5.88
C PRO A 150 -7.54 -2.30 4.67
N MET A 151 -6.78 -1.27 4.30
CA MET A 151 -6.82 -0.57 3.02
C MET A 151 -5.43 -0.71 2.41
N HIS A 152 -5.31 -1.45 1.31
CA HIS A 152 -4.01 -1.83 0.76
C HIS A 152 -3.64 -1.00 -0.46
N ALA A 153 -4.47 -1.04 -1.48
CA ALA A 153 -4.27 -0.31 -2.72
C ALA A 153 -5.59 0.23 -3.26
N ARG A 154 -5.51 1.22 -4.15
CA ARG A 154 -6.65 1.80 -4.84
C ARG A 154 -6.45 1.72 -6.34
N PHE A 155 -7.46 1.24 -7.03
CA PHE A 155 -7.62 1.38 -8.47
C PHE A 155 -8.39 2.64 -8.79
N GLU A 156 -8.03 3.33 -9.87
CA GLU A 156 -8.69 4.56 -10.31
C GLU A 156 -8.62 4.68 -11.83
N MET A 157 -9.78 4.96 -12.45
CA MET A 157 -9.84 5.29 -13.88
C MET A 157 -9.57 6.79 -14.08
N ARG A 158 -8.61 7.10 -14.94
CA ARG A 158 -8.28 8.47 -15.36
C ARG A 158 -8.09 8.48 -16.87
N ASP A 159 -8.83 9.30 -17.57
CA ASP A 159 -8.71 9.52 -19.02
C ASP A 159 -8.75 8.22 -19.86
N GLY A 160 -9.52 7.23 -19.41
CA GLY A 160 -9.63 5.93 -20.07
C GLY A 160 -8.52 4.93 -19.73
N GLU A 161 -7.64 5.26 -18.80
CA GLU A 161 -6.56 4.41 -18.32
C GLU A 161 -6.80 3.98 -16.87
N LEU A 162 -6.45 2.74 -16.55
CA LEU A 162 -6.53 2.22 -15.19
C LEU A 162 -5.22 2.45 -14.46
N TRP A 163 -5.31 3.11 -13.33
CA TRP A 163 -4.19 3.38 -12.43
C TRP A 163 -4.32 2.61 -11.12
N ILE A 164 -3.19 2.21 -10.56
CA ILE A 164 -3.12 1.63 -9.21
C ILE A 164 -2.18 2.45 -8.35
N ARG A 165 -2.58 2.67 -7.10
CA ARG A 165 -1.78 3.34 -6.08
C ARG A 165 -1.76 2.51 -4.81
N ASP A 166 -0.57 2.32 -4.24
CA ASP A 166 -0.41 1.75 -2.90
C ASP A 166 -0.84 2.78 -1.85
N LEU A 167 -1.63 2.36 -0.87
CA LEU A 167 -2.15 3.23 0.21
C LEU A 167 -1.28 3.19 1.47
N GLY A 168 0.01 2.96 1.34
CA GLY A 168 0.92 2.78 2.46
C GLY A 168 0.77 1.41 3.10
N SER A 169 0.58 0.40 2.27
CA SER A 169 0.42 -0.97 2.72
C SER A 169 1.68 -1.52 3.38
N ARG A 170 1.52 -2.54 4.23
CA ARG A 170 2.66 -3.15 4.94
C ARG A 170 3.58 -3.93 4.00
N ASN A 171 3.01 -4.64 3.04
CA ASN A 171 3.75 -5.55 2.16
C ASN A 171 3.95 -5.02 0.74
N GLY A 172 3.44 -3.81 0.44
CA GLY A 172 3.53 -3.21 -0.87
C GLY A 172 2.57 -3.81 -1.89
N THR A 173 2.37 -3.06 -2.95
CA THR A 173 1.61 -3.45 -4.14
C THR A 173 2.60 -3.67 -5.27
N TRP A 174 2.47 -4.76 -6.03
CA TRP A 174 3.46 -5.20 -7.01
C TRP A 174 2.82 -5.38 -8.38
N CYS A 175 3.48 -4.90 -9.42
CA CYS A 175 3.09 -5.14 -10.81
C CYS A 175 4.11 -6.07 -11.47
N PHE A 176 3.65 -7.22 -11.96
CA PHE A 176 4.51 -8.13 -12.74
C PHE A 176 4.92 -7.48 -14.05
N ILE A 177 6.16 -7.72 -14.45
CA ILE A 177 6.64 -7.29 -15.76
C ILE A 177 6.36 -8.38 -16.80
N ASP A 178 6.01 -7.96 -18.00
CA ASP A 178 5.77 -8.81 -19.19
C ASP A 178 6.79 -8.52 -20.31
N GLN A 179 7.57 -7.47 -20.14
CA GLN A 179 8.60 -7.03 -21.06
C GLN A 179 9.77 -6.40 -20.30
N PRO A 180 10.93 -6.24 -20.93
CA PRO A 180 12.06 -5.54 -20.33
C PRO A 180 11.65 -4.20 -19.76
N THR A 181 11.89 -4.00 -18.46
CA THR A 181 11.45 -2.79 -17.75
C THR A 181 12.66 -2.04 -17.22
N ARG A 182 12.72 -0.73 -17.54
CA ARG A 182 13.77 0.15 -17.07
C ARG A 182 13.68 0.32 -15.55
N LEU A 183 14.85 0.24 -14.88
CA LEU A 183 14.99 0.45 -13.45
C LEU A 183 15.36 1.89 -13.15
N ALA A 184 14.62 2.52 -12.26
CA ALA A 184 14.92 3.81 -11.67
C ALA A 184 15.58 3.63 -10.28
N ASP A 185 16.34 4.63 -9.83
CA ASP A 185 16.97 4.58 -8.50
C ASP A 185 15.91 4.37 -7.40
N GLY A 186 16.15 3.38 -6.55
CA GLY A 186 15.26 2.99 -5.47
C GLY A 186 14.11 2.06 -5.86
N ASP A 187 14.02 1.61 -7.11
CA ASP A 187 13.03 0.58 -7.47
C ASP A 187 13.31 -0.73 -6.73
N VAL A 188 12.24 -1.37 -6.27
CA VAL A 188 12.32 -2.67 -5.59
C VAL A 188 11.66 -3.72 -6.46
N MET A 189 12.38 -4.79 -6.71
CA MET A 189 11.94 -5.97 -7.45
C MET A 189 11.59 -7.08 -6.48
N LEU A 190 10.54 -7.82 -6.79
CA LEU A 190 10.25 -9.13 -6.20
C LEU A 190 10.72 -10.21 -7.18
N VAL A 191 11.71 -10.98 -6.77
CA VAL A 191 12.33 -12.06 -7.56
C VAL A 191 12.28 -13.34 -6.72
N GLY A 192 11.37 -14.26 -7.05
CA GLY A 192 10.99 -15.33 -6.11
C GLY A 192 10.38 -14.73 -4.85
N SER A 193 10.93 -15.05 -3.67
CA SER A 193 10.59 -14.42 -2.40
C SER A 193 11.57 -13.31 -1.98
N GLN A 194 12.52 -12.95 -2.85
CA GLN A 194 13.54 -11.96 -2.54
C GLN A 194 13.11 -10.55 -2.91
N LEU A 195 13.26 -9.61 -1.99
CA LEU A 195 13.12 -8.18 -2.24
C LEU A 195 14.50 -7.63 -2.62
N VAL A 196 14.63 -7.17 -3.85
CA VAL A 196 15.89 -6.65 -4.40
C VAL A 196 15.71 -5.21 -4.83
N ARG A 197 16.39 -4.28 -4.15
CA ARG A 197 16.36 -2.85 -4.46
C ARG A 197 17.48 -2.51 -5.41
N PHE A 198 17.15 -1.80 -6.47
CA PHE A 198 18.12 -1.21 -7.38
C PHE A 198 18.53 0.19 -6.89
N ARG A 199 19.83 0.45 -6.82
CA ARG A 199 20.37 1.78 -6.49
C ARG A 199 21.42 2.20 -7.51
N ARG A 200 21.32 3.44 -7.97
CA ARG A 200 22.41 4.08 -8.74
C ARG A 200 23.48 4.57 -7.79
N LEU A 201 24.71 4.22 -8.09
CA LEU A 201 25.87 4.77 -7.39
C LEU A 201 26.28 6.06 -8.08
N GLY A 202 26.44 7.15 -7.31
CA GLY A 202 27.10 8.34 -7.80
C GLY A 202 28.60 8.04 -8.02
N TYR A 203 29.24 8.78 -8.91
CA TYR A 203 30.72 8.75 -9.01
C TYR A 203 31.28 9.19 -7.63
N PRO A 204 32.01 8.32 -6.93
CA PRO A 204 32.65 8.71 -5.68
C PRO A 204 33.77 9.70 -6.02
N GLY A 205 33.47 10.97 -5.94
CA GLY A 205 34.49 11.99 -5.99
C GLY A 205 35.54 11.80 -4.87
N PRO A 206 36.75 12.31 -5.02
CA PRO A 206 37.74 12.21 -3.95
C PRO A 206 37.16 12.87 -2.69
N HIS A 207 37.26 12.17 -1.56
CA HIS A 207 36.88 12.75 -0.27
C HIS A 207 37.61 14.08 -0.06
N PRO A 208 36.96 15.15 0.39
CA PRO A 208 37.62 16.38 0.75
C PRO A 208 38.64 16.06 1.85
N PRO A 209 39.77 16.78 1.88
CA PRO A 209 40.73 16.62 2.97
C PRO A 209 40.09 17.01 4.30
N GLU A 210 40.52 16.36 5.38
CA GLU A 210 40.17 16.71 6.75
C GLU A 210 40.66 18.16 7.09
N ALA A 211 40.23 18.68 8.22
CA ALA A 211 40.56 20.04 8.65
C ALA A 211 42.09 20.30 8.77
N ASP A 212 42.85 19.24 8.97
CA ASP A 212 44.33 19.26 9.05
C ASP A 212 45.01 18.94 7.70
N ALA A 213 44.23 18.96 6.60
CA ALA A 213 44.68 18.62 5.24
C ALA A 213 45.02 17.13 5.03
N THR A 214 44.80 16.26 6.01
CA THR A 214 44.98 14.83 5.86
C THR A 214 43.91 14.24 4.93
N ARG A 215 44.30 13.36 4.03
CA ARG A 215 43.36 12.57 3.19
C ARG A 215 43.19 11.18 3.77
N ARG A 216 41.96 10.78 3.90
CA ARG A 216 41.62 9.40 4.35
C ARG A 216 42.04 8.41 3.28
N MET A 217 42.67 7.35 3.71
CA MET A 217 42.89 6.15 2.89
C MET A 217 41.62 5.29 2.93
N GLY A 218 41.20 4.79 1.78
CA GLY A 218 40.07 3.87 1.64
C GLY A 218 40.35 2.84 0.56
N SER A 219 39.56 1.77 0.54
CA SER A 219 39.62 0.81 -0.56
C SER A 219 39.27 1.50 -1.87
N LEU A 220 40.04 1.22 -2.91
CA LEU A 220 39.70 1.67 -4.25
C LEU A 220 38.40 0.99 -4.66
N VAL A 221 37.37 1.83 -4.88
CA VAL A 221 36.14 1.35 -5.51
C VAL A 221 36.41 1.21 -7.00
N PRO A 222 36.14 0.06 -7.62
CA PRO A 222 36.25 -0.06 -9.06
C PRO A 222 35.45 1.07 -9.72
N SER A 223 36.08 1.88 -10.53
CA SER A 223 35.44 3.02 -11.22
C SER A 223 34.35 2.57 -12.22
N ALA A 224 34.23 1.25 -12.42
CA ALA A 224 33.28 0.62 -13.31
C ALA A 224 31.91 0.34 -12.65
N ASP A 225 31.80 0.30 -11.33
CA ASP A 225 30.51 0.01 -10.67
C ASP A 225 29.68 1.28 -10.60
N VAL A 226 28.56 1.28 -11.31
CA VAL A 226 27.69 2.45 -11.46
C VAL A 226 26.33 2.25 -10.80
N ALA A 227 26.04 1.04 -10.36
CA ALA A 227 24.81 0.68 -9.65
C ALA A 227 25.02 -0.51 -8.72
N VAL A 228 24.05 -0.78 -7.86
CA VAL A 228 24.05 -1.91 -6.94
C VAL A 228 22.64 -2.48 -6.81
N LEU A 229 22.55 -3.80 -6.70
CA LEU A 229 21.37 -4.53 -6.27
C LEU A 229 21.52 -4.84 -4.78
N GLU A 230 20.53 -4.48 -3.98
CA GLU A 230 20.54 -4.69 -2.54
C GLU A 230 19.42 -5.65 -2.15
N GLN A 231 19.76 -6.81 -1.57
CA GLN A 231 18.79 -7.70 -0.97
C GLN A 231 18.28 -7.11 0.34
N LEU A 232 16.96 -6.96 0.46
CA LEU A 232 16.34 -6.35 1.63
C LEU A 232 15.80 -7.41 2.60
N ARG A 233 15.90 -7.10 3.90
CA ARG A 233 15.15 -7.79 4.96
C ARG A 233 13.75 -7.21 5.08
N ALA A 234 12.90 -7.88 5.85
CA ALA A 234 11.52 -7.43 6.11
C ALA A 234 11.43 -6.05 6.79
N ASP A 235 12.46 -5.62 7.49
CA ASP A 235 12.57 -4.29 8.10
C ASP A 235 13.12 -3.22 7.13
N GLY A 236 13.39 -3.59 5.87
CA GLY A 236 13.96 -2.73 4.85
C GLY A 236 15.48 -2.53 4.92
N SER A 237 16.16 -3.14 5.92
CA SER A 237 17.62 -3.11 6.00
C SER A 237 18.26 -3.98 4.91
N VAL A 238 19.46 -3.61 4.48
CA VAL A 238 20.22 -4.37 3.49
C VAL A 238 20.81 -5.61 4.15
N ARG A 239 20.59 -6.78 3.53
CA ARG A 239 21.20 -8.05 3.94
C ARG A 239 22.48 -8.34 3.18
N ASP A 240 22.43 -8.16 1.85
CA ASP A 240 23.52 -8.45 0.91
C ASP A 240 23.42 -7.50 -0.27
N SER A 241 24.51 -7.39 -1.04
CA SER A 241 24.57 -6.47 -2.18
C SER A 241 25.41 -7.04 -3.32
N PHE A 242 24.98 -6.76 -4.55
CA PHE A 242 25.68 -7.14 -5.77
C PHE A 242 25.91 -5.91 -6.64
N HIS A 243 27.18 -5.59 -6.93
CA HIS A 243 27.54 -4.40 -7.70
C HIS A 243 27.41 -4.63 -9.20
N LEU A 244 26.94 -3.62 -9.89
CA LEU A 244 26.66 -3.65 -11.32
C LEU A 244 27.63 -2.74 -12.08
N SER A 245 28.39 -3.34 -12.99
CA SER A 245 29.23 -2.61 -13.94
C SER A 245 28.48 -2.33 -15.25
N PRO A 246 28.82 -1.27 -15.99
CA PRO A 246 28.28 -1.03 -17.33
C PRO A 246 28.50 -2.20 -18.28
N ALA A 247 27.58 -2.38 -19.23
CA ALA A 247 27.61 -3.42 -20.26
C ALA A 247 27.60 -4.87 -19.72
N ARG A 248 27.44 -5.07 -18.42
CA ARG A 248 27.31 -6.40 -17.83
C ARG A 248 25.83 -6.81 -17.72
N THR A 249 25.56 -8.07 -18.04
CA THR A 249 24.30 -8.72 -17.68
C THR A 249 24.51 -9.52 -16.41
N VAL A 250 23.63 -9.37 -15.46
CA VAL A 250 23.64 -10.09 -14.18
C VAL A 250 22.41 -10.98 -14.10
N LEU A 251 22.62 -12.27 -13.93
CA LEU A 251 21.57 -13.26 -13.78
C LEU A 251 21.34 -13.58 -12.31
N LEU A 252 20.09 -13.48 -11.87
CA LEU A 252 19.60 -13.89 -10.55
C LEU A 252 18.86 -15.23 -10.69
N GLY A 253 19.17 -16.18 -9.81
CA GLY A 253 18.50 -17.47 -9.85
C GLY A 253 18.71 -18.31 -8.60
N ARG A 254 18.01 -19.46 -8.52
CA ARG A 254 18.16 -20.38 -7.39
C ARG A 254 19.39 -21.28 -7.53
N GLU A 255 19.67 -21.75 -8.73
CA GLU A 255 20.68 -22.78 -8.98
C GLU A 255 21.85 -22.25 -9.79
N SER A 256 21.63 -21.26 -10.64
CA SER A 256 22.64 -20.72 -11.54
C SER A 256 22.47 -19.23 -11.76
N GLY A 257 23.58 -18.55 -11.93
CA GLY A 257 23.62 -17.10 -12.14
C GLY A 257 24.83 -16.46 -11.47
N ASP A 258 24.88 -15.14 -11.58
CA ASP A 258 25.88 -14.31 -10.91
C ASP A 258 25.53 -14.11 -9.43
N TRP A 259 24.22 -14.07 -9.12
CA TRP A 259 23.73 -13.96 -7.75
C TRP A 259 22.70 -15.05 -7.47
N VAL A 260 23.07 -16.00 -6.60
CA VAL A 260 22.36 -17.26 -6.40
C VAL A 260 21.69 -17.30 -5.03
N PHE A 261 20.43 -17.74 -4.99
CA PHE A 261 19.59 -17.86 -3.79
C PHE A 261 19.10 -19.30 -3.61
N PRO A 262 19.99 -20.25 -3.23
CA PRO A 262 19.68 -21.69 -3.23
C PRO A 262 18.61 -22.09 -2.20
N TYR A 263 18.35 -21.22 -1.23
CA TYR A 263 17.37 -21.43 -0.16
C TYR A 263 15.96 -20.95 -0.52
N ASP A 264 15.75 -20.35 -1.71
CA ASP A 264 14.44 -19.81 -2.11
C ASP A 264 13.70 -20.81 -3.03
N PRO A 265 12.69 -21.55 -2.50
CA PRO A 265 11.95 -22.53 -3.31
C PRO A 265 11.04 -21.88 -4.36
N THR A 266 10.73 -20.59 -4.22
CA THR A 266 9.87 -19.86 -5.16
C THR A 266 10.66 -19.27 -6.34
N MET A 267 11.99 -19.25 -6.24
CA MET A 267 12.87 -18.77 -7.28
C MET A 267 13.17 -19.89 -8.29
N SER A 268 13.06 -19.60 -9.58
CA SER A 268 13.47 -20.50 -10.67
C SER A 268 14.98 -20.62 -10.74
N GLY A 269 15.51 -21.73 -11.30
CA GLY A 269 16.95 -21.96 -11.47
C GLY A 269 17.65 -20.76 -12.12
N ARG A 270 17.03 -20.20 -13.17
CA ARG A 270 17.28 -18.87 -13.75
C ARG A 270 15.99 -18.09 -13.61
N HIS A 271 16.03 -16.92 -12.97
CA HIS A 271 14.78 -16.22 -12.64
C HIS A 271 14.68 -14.84 -13.28
N ALA A 272 15.65 -13.99 -13.06
CA ALA A 272 15.68 -12.61 -13.55
C ALA A 272 17.05 -12.24 -14.10
N GLU A 273 17.08 -11.37 -15.09
CA GLU A 273 18.31 -10.76 -15.61
C GLU A 273 18.23 -9.26 -15.46
N VAL A 274 19.31 -8.66 -14.97
CA VAL A 274 19.49 -7.20 -14.99
C VAL A 274 20.57 -6.87 -16.01
N ARG A 275 20.21 -6.13 -17.05
CA ARG A 275 21.09 -5.75 -18.17
C ARG A 275 21.36 -4.26 -18.15
N SER A 276 22.60 -3.89 -18.39
CA SER A 276 22.98 -2.51 -18.65
C SER A 276 22.96 -2.24 -20.17
N GLN A 277 22.25 -1.21 -20.58
CA GLN A 277 22.20 -0.73 -21.96
C GLN A 277 22.25 0.80 -21.96
N ASP A 278 23.22 1.39 -22.64
CA ASP A 278 23.38 2.87 -22.78
C ASP A 278 23.32 3.61 -21.43
N ALA A 279 24.06 3.12 -20.43
CA ALA A 279 24.09 3.62 -19.05
C ALA A 279 22.77 3.49 -18.28
N GLU A 280 21.75 2.87 -18.86
CA GLU A 280 20.50 2.52 -18.22
C GLU A 280 20.48 1.03 -17.85
N PHE A 281 19.66 0.68 -16.86
CA PHE A 281 19.49 -0.69 -16.42
C PHE A 281 18.07 -1.15 -16.65
N PHE A 282 17.94 -2.37 -17.15
CA PHE A 282 16.64 -3.00 -17.41
C PHE A 282 16.57 -4.35 -16.71
N VAL A 283 15.44 -4.62 -16.08
CA VAL A 283 15.14 -5.96 -15.57
C VAL A 283 14.33 -6.73 -16.59
N HIS A 284 14.66 -8.02 -16.73
CA HIS A 284 13.99 -8.99 -17.59
C HIS A 284 13.60 -10.20 -16.76
N ASP A 285 12.44 -10.76 -17.04
CA ASP A 285 12.12 -12.11 -16.58
C ASP A 285 12.84 -13.13 -17.48
N ALA A 286 13.63 -14.02 -16.89
CA ALA A 286 14.40 -15.03 -17.62
C ALA A 286 13.58 -16.30 -17.94
N GLY A 287 12.26 -16.19 -18.02
CA GLY A 287 11.32 -17.31 -18.19
C GLY A 287 11.04 -18.01 -16.86
N SER A 288 10.92 -17.24 -15.79
CA SER A 288 10.65 -17.78 -14.47
C SER A 288 9.22 -18.30 -14.32
N ARG A 289 9.00 -19.23 -13.38
CA ARG A 289 7.68 -19.78 -13.10
C ARG A 289 6.73 -18.75 -12.50
N ASN A 290 7.22 -17.97 -11.54
CA ASN A 290 6.38 -17.06 -10.75
C ASN A 290 6.39 -15.63 -11.29
N GLY A 291 7.31 -15.30 -12.19
CA GLY A 291 7.45 -13.95 -12.72
C GLY A 291 8.30 -13.03 -11.85
N VAL A 292 8.66 -11.90 -12.42
CA VAL A 292 9.35 -10.80 -11.75
C VAL A 292 8.36 -9.65 -11.60
N ALA A 293 8.28 -9.03 -10.43
CA ALA A 293 7.40 -7.90 -10.20
C ALA A 293 8.16 -6.68 -9.65
N LEU A 294 7.66 -5.49 -9.96
CA LEU A 294 8.15 -4.21 -9.44
C LEU A 294 7.15 -3.62 -8.46
N ALA A 295 7.66 -3.11 -7.34
CA ALA A 295 6.85 -2.37 -6.37
C ALA A 295 6.23 -1.12 -7.02
N VAL A 296 4.98 -0.86 -6.73
CA VAL A 296 4.31 0.39 -7.09
C VAL A 296 4.81 1.49 -6.17
N ARG A 297 5.53 2.46 -6.75
CA ARG A 297 6.01 3.65 -6.05
C ARG A 297 5.10 4.82 -6.37
N GLY A 298 4.29 5.22 -5.38
CA GLY A 298 3.25 6.21 -5.60
C GLY A 298 2.08 5.60 -6.37
N GLU A 299 2.02 5.85 -7.68
CA GLU A 299 0.98 5.32 -8.57
C GLU A 299 1.57 4.79 -9.89
N ARG A 300 0.85 3.87 -10.52
CA ARG A 300 1.28 3.24 -11.76
C ARG A 300 0.09 2.94 -12.65
N MET A 301 0.20 3.26 -13.93
CA MET A 301 -0.74 2.82 -14.95
C MET A 301 -0.61 1.32 -15.15
N VAL A 302 -1.74 0.62 -15.18
CA VAL A 302 -1.82 -0.82 -15.42
C VAL A 302 -2.59 -1.10 -16.70
N LYS A 303 -2.12 -2.08 -17.46
CA LYS A 303 -2.64 -2.41 -18.79
C LYS A 303 -3.40 -3.73 -18.77
N ARG A 304 -4.23 -3.94 -19.78
CA ARG A 304 -4.87 -5.24 -20.02
C ARG A 304 -3.81 -6.36 -20.06
N GLY A 305 -4.11 -7.47 -19.40
CA GLY A 305 -3.23 -8.63 -19.26
C GLY A 305 -2.25 -8.54 -18.11
N GLN A 306 -2.00 -7.33 -17.57
CA GLN A 306 -1.02 -7.16 -16.48
C GLN A 306 -1.48 -7.82 -15.20
N ARG A 307 -0.57 -8.56 -14.57
CA ARG A 307 -0.77 -9.18 -13.26
C ARG A 307 -0.29 -8.24 -12.17
N ILE A 308 -1.04 -8.23 -11.07
CA ILE A 308 -0.82 -7.38 -9.89
C ILE A 308 -0.87 -8.28 -8.67
N LEU A 309 0.13 -8.18 -7.78
CA LEU A 309 0.14 -8.87 -6.50
C LEU A 309 -0.15 -7.87 -5.39
N VAL A 310 -1.13 -8.18 -4.56
CA VAL A 310 -1.50 -7.44 -3.36
C VAL A 310 -1.73 -8.43 -2.22
N GLY A 311 -0.93 -8.36 -1.16
CA GLY A 311 -0.88 -9.43 -0.16
C GLY A 311 -0.44 -10.74 -0.80
N ASP A 312 -1.27 -11.77 -0.69
CA ASP A 312 -1.09 -13.08 -1.33
C ASP A 312 -2.04 -13.27 -2.55
N GLN A 313 -2.71 -12.19 -2.99
CA GLN A 313 -3.68 -12.23 -4.07
C GLN A 313 -3.08 -11.75 -5.39
N ILE A 314 -3.17 -12.56 -6.44
CA ILE A 314 -2.77 -12.18 -7.79
C ILE A 314 -4.02 -11.81 -8.60
N LEU A 315 -4.08 -10.56 -9.02
CA LEU A 315 -5.12 -10.03 -9.90
C LEU A 315 -4.59 -9.85 -11.31
N ARG A 316 -5.42 -10.11 -12.32
CA ARG A 316 -5.13 -9.80 -13.72
C ARG A 316 -6.15 -8.81 -14.26
N VAL A 317 -5.67 -7.78 -14.94
CA VAL A 317 -6.51 -6.79 -15.62
C VAL A 317 -7.07 -7.42 -16.91
N GLU A 318 -8.40 -7.61 -17.00
CA GLU A 318 -9.04 -8.23 -18.17
C GLU A 318 -9.50 -7.19 -19.19
N SER A 319 -10.00 -6.07 -18.73
CA SER A 319 -10.40 -4.91 -19.53
C SER A 319 -10.17 -3.63 -18.77
N VAL A 320 -9.92 -2.59 -19.52
CA VAL A 320 -9.81 -1.21 -19.01
C VAL A 320 -10.93 -0.39 -19.60
#